data_61e7c3cd067083b4b0f794b819b957c6
#
_entry.id   61e7c3cd067083b4b0f794b819b957c6
#
_cell.length_a   1.000
_cell.length_b   1.000
_cell.length_c   1.000
_cell.angle_alpha   90.00
_cell.angle_beta   90.00
_cell.angle_gamma   90.00
#
_symmetry.space_group_name_H-M   'P 1'
#
loop_
_entity.id
_entity.type
_entity.pdbx_description
1 polymer ?
#
loop_
_entity_poly.entity_id
_entity_poly.type
_entity_poly.pdbx_seq_one_letter_code
_entity_poly.pdbx_strand_id
1 'polypeptide(L)'
;VRQPGEAFMASIRPDRPICFVVHGSYNRWGDVVTESRKIHRWLRNACPECPLQVVFFTWPSDGNMPYLLPVDIAVLGRRSAAHGIYLARLITQLDPEQQVSIVGHSHGARGTLAALHLLGGGRLEEGQVLTDIGTVPMHIRVVLIAAAVDHDWLNPGQRYDRALVVPERVLLLRNSKDGWLTAYQARKVIGERALGKDGLSREDRMALGSLGGKIVDLNAAE
;
A
#
# COMPACT_ATOMS: atom_id res chain seq x y z
N VAL A 1 -7.51 -21.52 -10.85
CA VAL A 1 -8.91 -21.75 -10.49
C VAL A 1 -9.44 -20.46 -9.88
N ARG A 2 -10.53 -19.90 -10.44
CA ARG A 2 -11.21 -18.76 -9.83
C ARG A 2 -12.08 -19.30 -8.69
N GLN A 3 -11.81 -18.85 -7.47
CA GLN A 3 -12.68 -19.15 -6.34
C GLN A 3 -13.68 -18.00 -6.14
N PRO A 4 -14.93 -18.26 -5.79
CA PRO A 4 -15.85 -17.26 -5.29
C PRO A 4 -15.25 -16.54 -4.07
N GLY A 5 -15.57 -15.26 -3.86
CA GLY A 5 -15.04 -14.48 -2.74
C GLY A 5 -15.26 -15.13 -1.37
N GLU A 6 -16.43 -15.74 -1.16
CA GLU A 6 -16.76 -16.47 0.06
C GLU A 6 -15.83 -17.68 0.30
N ALA A 7 -15.52 -18.47 -0.76
CA ALA A 7 -14.60 -19.60 -0.64
C ALA A 7 -13.15 -19.13 -0.34
N PHE A 8 -12.76 -17.97 -0.86
CA PHE A 8 -11.48 -17.36 -0.53
C PHE A 8 -11.44 -16.96 0.95
N MET A 9 -12.45 -16.24 1.45
CA MET A 9 -12.53 -15.84 2.86
C MET A 9 -12.56 -17.06 3.79
N ALA A 10 -13.29 -18.10 3.44
CA ALA A 10 -13.33 -19.35 4.20
C ALA A 10 -11.97 -20.09 4.23
N SER A 11 -11.05 -19.79 3.31
CA SER A 11 -9.70 -20.36 3.31
C SER A 11 -8.72 -19.63 4.23
N ILE A 12 -9.08 -18.42 4.69
CA ILE A 12 -8.26 -17.65 5.62
C ILE A 12 -8.41 -18.22 7.03
N ARG A 13 -7.29 -18.49 7.66
CA ARG A 13 -7.19 -19.00 9.03
C ARG A 13 -7.09 -17.84 10.01
N PRO A 14 -8.08 -17.56 10.87
CA PRO A 14 -8.03 -16.45 11.81
C PRO A 14 -6.95 -16.62 12.89
N ASP A 15 -6.59 -17.86 13.20
CA ASP A 15 -5.54 -18.22 14.15
C ASP A 15 -4.09 -17.98 13.61
N ARG A 16 -3.94 -17.48 12.38
CA ARG A 16 -2.63 -17.26 11.76
C ARG A 16 -2.45 -15.82 11.29
N PRO A 17 -1.24 -15.25 11.42
CA PRO A 17 -0.92 -13.97 10.81
C PRO A 17 -1.16 -14.00 9.30
N ILE A 18 -1.66 -12.89 8.75
CA ILE A 18 -1.87 -12.72 7.31
C ILE A 18 -1.04 -11.55 6.78
N CYS A 19 -0.43 -11.73 5.61
CA CYS A 19 0.32 -10.69 4.92
C CYS A 19 -0.28 -10.45 3.54
N PHE A 20 -0.81 -9.25 3.31
CA PHE A 20 -1.19 -8.78 1.98
C PHE A 20 0.01 -8.15 1.29
N VAL A 21 0.31 -8.60 0.08
CA VAL A 21 1.35 -8.02 -0.77
C VAL A 21 0.68 -7.34 -1.95
N VAL A 22 0.89 -6.02 -2.09
CA VAL A 22 0.30 -5.18 -3.14
C VAL A 22 1.41 -4.73 -4.08
N HIS A 23 1.41 -5.26 -5.30
CA HIS A 23 2.46 -5.01 -6.28
C HIS A 23 2.38 -3.61 -6.92
N GLY A 24 3.48 -3.17 -7.52
CA GLY A 24 3.59 -1.91 -8.25
C GLY A 24 2.96 -1.93 -9.63
N SER A 25 3.24 -0.88 -10.43
CA SER A 25 2.79 -0.75 -11.82
C SER A 25 3.61 -1.59 -12.79
N TYR A 26 3.13 -1.64 -14.04
CA TYR A 26 3.78 -2.30 -15.17
C TYR A 26 3.98 -3.81 -15.00
N ASN A 27 3.14 -4.44 -14.19
CA ASN A 27 3.11 -5.89 -14.02
C ASN A 27 1.95 -6.48 -14.83
N ARG A 28 2.26 -7.36 -15.77
CA ARG A 28 1.28 -8.22 -16.43
C ARG A 28 0.97 -9.42 -15.54
N TRP A 29 -0.11 -10.12 -15.81
CA TRP A 29 -0.51 -11.28 -15.01
C TRP A 29 0.60 -12.32 -14.82
N GLY A 30 1.37 -12.62 -15.87
CA GLY A 30 2.51 -13.54 -15.80
C GLY A 30 3.61 -13.07 -14.86
N ASP A 31 3.87 -11.75 -14.84
CA ASP A 31 4.87 -11.13 -13.97
C ASP A 31 4.41 -11.23 -12.51
N VAL A 32 3.13 -10.92 -12.23
CA VAL A 32 2.53 -11.03 -10.90
C VAL A 32 2.65 -12.46 -10.36
N VAL A 33 2.34 -13.47 -11.18
CA VAL A 33 2.45 -14.89 -10.79
C VAL A 33 3.90 -15.26 -10.48
N THR A 34 4.86 -14.77 -11.25
CA THR A 34 6.29 -15.05 -11.04
C THR A 34 6.81 -14.37 -9.79
N GLU A 35 6.53 -13.08 -9.63
CA GLU A 35 6.96 -12.30 -8.47
C GLU A 35 6.31 -12.79 -7.17
N SER A 36 5.03 -13.19 -7.22
CA SER A 36 4.35 -13.73 -6.04
C SER A 36 5.04 -14.98 -5.50
N ARG A 37 5.48 -15.88 -6.38
CA ARG A 37 6.23 -17.08 -5.98
C ARG A 37 7.57 -16.76 -5.36
N LYS A 38 8.28 -15.76 -5.88
CA LYS A 38 9.53 -15.25 -5.34
C LYS A 38 9.36 -14.67 -3.93
N ILE A 39 8.42 -13.73 -3.79
CA ILE A 39 8.14 -13.04 -2.52
C ILE A 39 7.69 -14.06 -1.46
N HIS A 40 6.78 -14.98 -1.83
CA HIS A 40 6.36 -16.05 -0.92
C HIS A 40 7.56 -16.88 -0.42
N ARG A 41 8.47 -17.27 -1.33
CA ARG A 41 9.69 -18.00 -0.96
C ARG A 41 10.57 -17.20 -0.02
N TRP A 42 10.78 -15.90 -0.27
CA TRP A 42 11.58 -15.06 0.60
C TRP A 42 10.98 -14.92 2.00
N LEU A 43 9.68 -14.68 2.08
CA LEU A 43 8.98 -14.58 3.37
C LEU A 43 9.07 -15.91 4.15
N ARG A 44 8.89 -17.03 3.48
CA ARG A 44 9.03 -18.37 4.10
C ARG A 44 10.45 -18.65 4.56
N ASN A 45 11.46 -18.25 3.78
CA ASN A 45 12.86 -18.45 4.16
C ASN A 45 13.28 -17.52 5.31
N ALA A 46 12.73 -16.30 5.37
CA ALA A 46 13.02 -15.36 6.44
C ALA A 46 12.45 -15.80 7.80
N CYS A 47 11.34 -16.54 7.81
CA CYS A 47 10.74 -17.09 9.01
C CYS A 47 10.09 -18.46 8.71
N PRO A 48 10.89 -19.56 8.66
CA PRO A 48 10.38 -20.89 8.31
C PRO A 48 9.28 -21.38 9.25
N GLU A 49 9.39 -21.06 10.53
CA GLU A 49 8.46 -21.48 11.59
C GLU A 49 7.21 -20.59 11.71
N CYS A 50 7.19 -19.43 11.01
CA CYS A 50 6.02 -18.55 11.05
C CYS A 50 4.86 -19.17 10.26
N PRO A 51 3.68 -19.37 10.88
CA PRO A 51 2.50 -19.88 10.19
C PRO A 51 1.82 -18.81 9.30
N LEU A 52 2.63 -18.01 8.60
CA LEU A 52 2.18 -16.84 7.83
C LEU A 52 1.35 -17.25 6.60
N GLN A 53 0.17 -16.67 6.48
CA GLN A 53 -0.64 -16.70 5.26
C GLN A 53 -0.26 -15.51 4.39
N VAL A 54 0.03 -15.74 3.10
CA VAL A 54 0.41 -14.66 2.17
C VAL A 54 -0.65 -14.54 1.09
N VAL A 55 -1.22 -13.35 0.96
CA VAL A 55 -2.21 -13.00 -0.06
C VAL A 55 -1.62 -11.96 -0.99
N PHE A 56 -1.52 -12.29 -2.27
CA PHE A 56 -1.11 -11.32 -3.28
C PHE A 56 -2.34 -10.59 -3.83
N PHE A 57 -2.49 -9.35 -3.40
CA PHE A 57 -3.54 -8.47 -3.90
C PHE A 57 -3.10 -7.90 -5.24
N THR A 58 -3.83 -8.25 -6.29
CA THR A 58 -3.54 -7.79 -7.65
C THR A 58 -4.59 -6.80 -8.15
N TRP A 59 -4.13 -5.85 -8.95
CA TRP A 59 -4.93 -4.81 -9.58
C TRP A 59 -4.46 -4.60 -11.04
N PRO A 60 -5.31 -4.04 -11.93
CA PRO A 60 -4.93 -3.79 -13.32
C PRO A 60 -3.82 -2.74 -13.41
N SER A 61 -2.57 -3.21 -13.46
CA SER A 61 -1.36 -2.39 -13.35
C SER A 61 -0.59 -2.23 -14.66
N ASP A 62 -1.12 -2.75 -15.78
CA ASP A 62 -0.52 -2.64 -17.10
C ASP A 62 -0.56 -1.18 -17.56
N GLY A 63 0.59 -0.64 -17.93
CA GLY A 63 0.69 0.67 -18.61
C GLY A 63 0.37 0.52 -20.09
N ASN A 64 -0.37 1.48 -20.63
CA ASN A 64 -0.79 1.47 -22.05
C ASN A 64 -0.17 2.60 -22.86
N MET A 65 0.55 3.53 -22.24
CA MET A 65 1.09 4.73 -22.88
C MET A 65 2.58 4.95 -22.57
N PRO A 66 3.48 4.07 -22.99
CA PRO A 66 4.90 4.16 -22.65
C PRO A 66 5.56 5.45 -23.16
N TYR A 67 5.02 6.08 -24.22
CA TYR A 67 5.52 7.35 -24.77
C TYR A 67 5.01 8.58 -24.01
N LEU A 68 4.01 8.43 -23.12
CA LEU A 68 3.44 9.49 -22.28
C LEU A 68 3.58 9.12 -20.80
N LEU A 69 4.78 8.75 -20.40
CA LEU A 69 5.09 8.23 -19.06
C LEU A 69 4.48 9.03 -17.90
N PRO A 70 4.51 10.38 -17.86
CA PRO A 70 3.89 11.12 -16.75
C PRO A 70 2.36 10.94 -16.68
N VAL A 71 1.68 10.83 -17.83
CA VAL A 71 0.24 10.61 -17.91
C VAL A 71 -0.09 9.19 -17.45
N ASP A 72 0.68 8.21 -17.92
CA ASP A 72 0.49 6.80 -17.56
C ASP A 72 0.68 6.58 -16.06
N ILE A 73 1.72 7.19 -15.47
CA ILE A 73 1.96 7.20 -14.01
C ILE A 73 0.74 7.76 -13.26
N ALA A 74 0.16 8.87 -13.72
CA ALA A 74 -1.00 9.48 -13.08
C ALA A 74 -2.24 8.58 -13.17
N VAL A 75 -2.48 7.96 -14.33
CA VAL A 75 -3.60 7.02 -14.56
C VAL A 75 -3.46 5.77 -13.68
N LEU A 76 -2.29 5.14 -13.69
CA LEU A 76 -2.01 3.96 -12.88
C LEU A 76 -2.11 4.26 -11.39
N GLY A 77 -1.66 5.43 -10.96
CA GLY A 77 -1.79 5.88 -9.58
C GLY A 77 -3.25 6.03 -9.14
N ARG A 78 -4.12 6.64 -9.96
CA ARG A 78 -5.57 6.71 -9.66
C ARG A 78 -6.20 5.34 -9.65
N ARG A 79 -5.86 4.47 -10.61
CA ARG A 79 -6.37 3.10 -10.70
C ARG A 79 -5.99 2.29 -9.46
N SER A 80 -4.76 2.37 -9.01
CA SER A 80 -4.32 1.71 -7.77
C SER A 80 -5.09 2.23 -6.55
N ALA A 81 -5.26 3.54 -6.41
CA ALA A 81 -6.02 4.14 -5.32
C ALA A 81 -7.48 3.66 -5.31
N ALA A 82 -8.14 3.64 -6.49
CA ALA A 82 -9.51 3.16 -6.63
C ALA A 82 -9.67 1.68 -6.22
N HIS A 83 -8.66 0.84 -6.48
CA HIS A 83 -8.65 -0.56 -6.05
C HIS A 83 -8.37 -0.72 -4.54
N GLY A 84 -7.89 0.32 -3.86
CA GLY A 84 -7.75 0.33 -2.40
C GLY A 84 -9.04 0.01 -1.66
N ILE A 85 -10.22 0.33 -2.23
CA ILE A 85 -11.52 -0.02 -1.62
C ILE A 85 -11.72 -1.54 -1.51
N TYR A 86 -11.26 -2.31 -2.49
CA TYR A 86 -11.37 -3.77 -2.43
C TYR A 86 -10.45 -4.37 -1.38
N LEU A 87 -9.23 -3.81 -1.23
CA LEU A 87 -8.32 -4.21 -0.17
C LEU A 87 -8.92 -3.87 1.20
N ALA A 88 -9.48 -2.67 1.37
CA ALA A 88 -10.16 -2.28 2.60
C ALA A 88 -11.31 -3.23 2.95
N ARG A 89 -12.16 -3.55 1.98
CA ARG A 89 -13.27 -4.52 2.16
C ARG A 89 -12.80 -5.92 2.52
N LEU A 90 -11.69 -6.39 1.98
CA LEU A 90 -11.11 -7.68 2.38
C LEU A 90 -10.65 -7.64 3.84
N ILE A 91 -10.00 -6.56 4.24
CA ILE A 91 -9.49 -6.40 5.61
C ILE A 91 -10.64 -6.37 6.63
N THR A 92 -11.77 -5.71 6.31
CA THR A 92 -12.93 -5.65 7.23
C THR A 92 -13.68 -6.96 7.40
N GLN A 93 -13.36 -7.99 6.61
CA GLN A 93 -13.94 -9.34 6.73
C GLN A 93 -13.04 -10.27 7.57
N LEU A 94 -11.87 -9.82 7.98
CA LEU A 94 -10.96 -10.60 8.82
C LEU A 94 -11.41 -10.59 10.28
N ASP A 95 -10.91 -11.57 11.04
CA ASP A 95 -11.10 -11.59 12.49
C ASP A 95 -10.49 -10.32 13.13
N PRO A 96 -11.19 -9.67 14.08
CA PRO A 96 -10.69 -8.47 14.76
C PRO A 96 -9.34 -8.62 15.45
N GLU A 97 -9.03 -9.82 15.94
CA GLU A 97 -7.79 -10.15 16.65
C GLU A 97 -6.69 -10.65 15.69
N GLN A 98 -7.00 -10.82 14.41
CA GLN A 98 -6.03 -11.33 13.44
C GLN A 98 -4.88 -10.33 13.22
N GLN A 99 -3.64 -10.82 13.30
CA GLN A 99 -2.47 -10.02 12.99
C GLN A 99 -2.36 -9.82 11.48
N VAL A 100 -2.44 -8.58 11.03
CA VAL A 100 -2.41 -8.20 9.61
C VAL A 100 -1.14 -7.44 9.29
N SER A 101 -0.43 -7.87 8.27
CA SER A 101 0.66 -7.12 7.66
C SER A 101 0.30 -6.74 6.22
N ILE A 102 0.67 -5.53 5.79
CA ILE A 102 0.44 -5.08 4.41
C ILE A 102 1.76 -4.59 3.85
N VAL A 103 2.21 -5.16 2.75
CA VAL A 103 3.41 -4.74 2.02
C VAL A 103 2.97 -4.11 0.70
N GLY A 104 3.14 -2.81 0.55
CA GLY A 104 2.84 -2.09 -0.67
C GLY A 104 4.10 -1.61 -1.39
N HIS A 105 4.24 -1.91 -2.67
CA HIS A 105 5.37 -1.47 -3.49
C HIS A 105 4.93 -0.44 -4.53
N SER A 106 5.65 0.68 -4.64
CA SER A 106 5.41 1.72 -5.68
C SER A 106 3.95 2.21 -5.66
N HIS A 107 3.20 2.12 -6.76
CA HIS A 107 1.76 2.41 -6.77
C HIS A 107 0.93 1.43 -5.92
N GLY A 108 1.43 0.22 -5.63
CA GLY A 108 0.81 -0.66 -4.63
C GLY A 108 0.82 -0.05 -3.22
N ALA A 109 1.85 0.73 -2.86
CA ALA A 109 1.88 1.53 -1.64
C ALA A 109 0.76 2.60 -1.65
N ARG A 110 0.50 3.23 -2.81
CA ARG A 110 -0.62 4.18 -2.96
C ARG A 110 -1.97 3.49 -2.74
N GLY A 111 -2.19 2.30 -3.33
CA GLY A 111 -3.40 1.50 -3.10
C GLY A 111 -3.56 1.10 -1.63
N THR A 112 -2.45 0.74 -0.96
CA THR A 112 -2.41 0.44 0.47
C THR A 112 -2.82 1.65 1.31
N LEU A 113 -2.25 2.83 1.04
CA LEU A 113 -2.59 4.06 1.76
C LEU A 113 -4.05 4.48 1.52
N ALA A 114 -4.57 4.29 0.30
CA ALA A 114 -5.99 4.50 -0.01
C ALA A 114 -6.89 3.56 0.81
N ALA A 115 -6.53 2.29 0.93
CA ALA A 115 -7.27 1.33 1.76
C ALA A 115 -7.25 1.73 3.24
N LEU A 116 -6.08 2.07 3.78
CA LEU A 116 -5.93 2.52 5.18
C LEU A 116 -6.69 3.81 5.45
N HIS A 117 -6.70 4.76 4.51
CA HIS A 117 -7.46 6.00 4.59
C HIS A 117 -8.97 5.73 4.71
N LEU A 118 -9.49 4.81 3.89
CA LEU A 118 -10.88 4.37 3.96
C LEU A 118 -11.20 3.67 5.29
N LEU A 119 -10.33 2.77 5.76
CA LEU A 119 -10.46 2.08 7.05
C LEU A 119 -10.42 3.07 8.23
N GLY A 120 -9.67 4.17 8.10
CA GLY A 120 -9.62 5.26 9.07
C GLY A 120 -10.81 6.23 8.99
N GLY A 121 -11.84 5.94 8.19
CA GLY A 121 -13.04 6.77 8.01
C GLY A 121 -12.85 7.92 7.01
N GLY A 122 -11.84 7.85 6.15
CA GLY A 122 -11.60 8.81 5.08
C GLY A 122 -12.46 8.56 3.84
N ARG A 123 -12.34 9.48 2.88
CA ARG A 123 -13.02 9.45 1.58
C ARG A 123 -12.01 9.63 0.45
N LEU A 124 -12.07 8.81 -0.59
CA LEU A 124 -11.23 9.01 -1.78
C LEU A 124 -11.77 10.16 -2.65
N GLU A 125 -10.89 10.73 -3.48
CA GLU A 125 -11.24 11.87 -4.37
C GLU A 125 -12.40 11.55 -5.32
N GLU A 126 -12.53 10.31 -5.75
CA GLU A 126 -13.62 9.84 -6.60
C GLU A 126 -14.95 9.67 -5.82
N GLY A 127 -15.03 10.16 -4.57
CA GLY A 127 -16.20 10.07 -3.71
C GLY A 127 -16.41 8.71 -3.04
N GLN A 128 -15.51 7.75 -3.24
CA GLN A 128 -15.62 6.43 -2.64
C GLN A 128 -15.43 6.51 -1.13
N VAL A 129 -16.36 5.89 -0.41
CA VAL A 129 -16.32 5.69 1.05
C VAL A 129 -16.55 4.23 1.35
N LEU A 130 -16.08 3.78 2.48
CA LEU A 130 -16.41 2.46 2.98
C LEU A 130 -17.74 2.56 3.76
N THR A 131 -18.83 2.09 3.15
CA THR A 131 -20.19 2.24 3.71
C THR A 131 -20.54 1.18 4.75
N ASP A 132 -20.03 -0.04 4.58
CA ASP A 132 -20.15 -1.13 5.54
C ASP A 132 -18.77 -1.41 6.14
N ILE A 133 -18.42 -0.63 7.14
CA ILE A 133 -17.20 -0.88 7.89
C ILE A 133 -17.53 -1.99 8.88
N GLY A 134 -17.20 -3.23 8.50
CA GLY A 134 -17.05 -4.31 9.47
C GLY A 134 -16.03 -3.94 10.54
N THR A 135 -15.65 -4.87 11.37
CA THR A 135 -14.63 -4.60 12.38
C THR A 135 -13.25 -4.51 11.70
N VAL A 136 -12.53 -3.41 11.95
CA VAL A 136 -11.14 -3.28 11.49
C VAL A 136 -10.24 -4.05 12.46
N PRO A 137 -9.35 -4.95 11.97
CA PRO A 137 -8.40 -5.65 12.84
C PRO A 137 -7.55 -4.66 13.66
N MET A 138 -7.33 -4.98 14.93
CA MET A 138 -6.59 -4.11 15.85
C MET A 138 -5.08 -4.09 15.57
N HIS A 139 -4.54 -5.20 15.02
CA HIS A 139 -3.10 -5.40 14.85
C HIS A 139 -2.68 -5.29 13.38
N ILE A 140 -2.65 -4.06 12.85
CA ILE A 140 -2.22 -3.81 11.47
C ILE A 140 -0.83 -3.18 11.45
N ARG A 141 0.11 -3.81 10.70
CA ARG A 141 1.45 -3.29 10.42
C ARG A 141 1.66 -3.15 8.93
N VAL A 142 2.38 -2.11 8.53
CA VAL A 142 2.51 -1.75 7.12
C VAL A 142 3.96 -1.56 6.73
N VAL A 143 4.33 -2.06 5.56
CA VAL A 143 5.61 -1.78 4.91
C VAL A 143 5.33 -1.11 3.57
N LEU A 144 5.84 0.10 3.39
CA LEU A 144 5.75 0.86 2.15
C LEU A 144 7.13 0.87 1.49
N ILE A 145 7.24 0.29 0.31
CA ILE A 145 8.51 0.18 -0.44
C ILE A 145 8.42 1.09 -1.65
N ALA A 146 9.37 2.02 -1.78
CA ALA A 146 9.45 2.96 -2.92
C ALA A 146 8.09 3.62 -3.23
N ALA A 147 7.39 4.11 -2.20
CA ALA A 147 6.00 4.57 -2.29
C ALA A 147 5.82 5.70 -3.31
N ALA A 148 5.03 5.46 -4.37
CA ALA A 148 4.72 6.42 -5.43
C ALA A 148 3.53 7.31 -5.01
N VAL A 149 3.73 8.10 -3.96
CA VAL A 149 2.81 9.09 -3.39
C VAL A 149 3.60 10.36 -3.05
N ASP A 150 2.93 11.51 -3.00
CA ASP A 150 3.57 12.75 -2.57
C ASP A 150 3.87 12.67 -1.07
N HIS A 151 4.95 13.28 -0.63
CA HIS A 151 5.43 13.16 0.75
C HIS A 151 4.45 13.71 1.79
N ASP A 152 3.65 14.69 1.41
CA ASP A 152 2.69 15.41 2.26
C ASP A 152 1.29 14.77 2.31
N TRP A 153 0.99 13.77 1.48
CA TRP A 153 -0.37 13.20 1.38
C TRP A 153 -0.89 12.55 2.66
N LEU A 154 -0.03 12.29 3.60
CA LEU A 154 -0.41 11.77 4.93
C LEU A 154 -0.74 12.87 5.92
N ASN A 155 -0.39 14.13 5.64
CA ASN A 155 -0.61 15.27 6.54
C ASN A 155 -2.10 15.57 6.73
N PRO A 156 -2.50 16.15 7.87
CA PRO A 156 -3.90 16.53 8.12
C PRO A 156 -4.49 17.37 6.98
N GLY A 157 -5.67 16.96 6.50
CA GLY A 157 -6.37 17.61 5.39
C GLY A 157 -5.83 17.26 4.00
N GLN A 158 -4.80 16.44 3.90
CA GLN A 158 -4.26 15.96 2.64
C GLN A 158 -4.91 14.63 2.20
N ARG A 159 -4.55 14.15 1.01
CA ARG A 159 -5.22 13.06 0.29
C ARG A 159 -5.46 11.78 1.10
N TYR A 160 -4.53 11.40 1.98
CA TYR A 160 -4.60 10.18 2.80
C TYR A 160 -4.41 10.46 4.29
N ASP A 161 -4.93 11.58 4.77
CA ASP A 161 -4.76 12.07 6.14
C ASP A 161 -5.25 11.10 7.22
N ARG A 162 -6.15 10.17 6.88
CA ARG A 162 -6.65 9.14 7.79
C ARG A 162 -5.87 7.83 7.73
N ALA A 163 -4.91 7.69 6.82
CA ALA A 163 -4.22 6.42 6.60
C ALA A 163 -3.38 5.95 7.80
N LEU A 164 -2.90 6.87 8.64
CA LEU A 164 -2.10 6.55 9.83
C LEU A 164 -2.93 6.29 11.09
N VAL A 165 -4.24 6.48 11.05
CA VAL A 165 -5.12 6.22 12.20
C VAL A 165 -5.11 4.72 12.54
N VAL A 166 -5.21 3.88 11.53
CA VAL A 166 -5.42 2.44 11.63
C VAL A 166 -4.15 1.65 12.00
N PRO A 167 -3.01 1.78 11.32
CA PRO A 167 -1.86 0.91 11.60
C PRO A 167 -1.20 1.21 12.95
N GLU A 168 -0.69 0.16 13.60
CA GLU A 168 0.18 0.29 14.78
C GLU A 168 1.53 0.90 14.40
N ARG A 169 2.11 0.42 13.30
CA ARG A 169 3.44 0.81 12.80
C ARG A 169 3.48 0.80 11.29
N VAL A 170 4.26 1.73 10.74
CA VAL A 170 4.55 1.83 9.31
C VAL A 170 6.05 1.85 9.13
N LEU A 171 6.59 0.92 8.36
CA LEU A 171 7.96 0.95 7.88
C LEU A 171 7.98 1.53 6.47
N LEU A 172 8.62 2.68 6.30
CA LEU A 172 8.87 3.29 5.01
C LEU A 172 10.29 2.92 4.55
N LEU A 173 10.38 2.08 3.54
CA LEU A 173 11.64 1.79 2.85
C LEU A 173 11.74 2.68 1.62
N ARG A 174 12.52 3.75 1.73
CA ARG A 174 12.79 4.67 0.63
C ARG A 174 14.14 4.39 -0.02
N ASN A 175 14.31 4.88 -1.24
CA ASN A 175 15.60 4.86 -1.93
C ASN A 175 15.85 6.24 -2.56
N SER A 176 16.77 7.01 -1.97
CA SER A 176 17.12 8.36 -2.44
C SER A 176 17.72 8.37 -3.85
N LYS A 177 18.19 7.23 -4.35
CA LYS A 177 18.76 7.04 -5.70
C LYS A 177 17.75 6.49 -6.71
N ASP A 178 16.45 6.39 -6.36
CA ASP A 178 15.42 5.81 -7.23
C ASP A 178 15.13 6.71 -8.45
N GLY A 179 15.58 6.26 -9.64
CA GLY A 179 15.37 6.96 -10.89
C GLY A 179 13.90 6.98 -11.36
N TRP A 180 13.13 5.92 -11.06
CA TRP A 180 11.70 5.85 -11.40
C TRP A 180 10.87 6.85 -10.62
N LEU A 181 11.17 7.02 -9.32
CA LEU A 181 10.51 8.03 -8.49
C LEU A 181 10.93 9.46 -8.87
N THR A 182 12.07 9.65 -9.53
CA THR A 182 12.41 10.93 -10.16
C THR A 182 11.44 11.22 -11.33
N ALA A 183 11.14 10.24 -12.18
CA ALA A 183 10.14 10.38 -13.24
C ALA A 183 8.72 10.60 -12.67
N TYR A 184 8.41 10.02 -11.51
CA TYR A 184 7.16 10.28 -10.79
C TYR A 184 6.99 11.77 -10.44
N GLN A 185 8.05 12.45 -10.00
CA GLN A 185 8.03 13.89 -9.69
C GLN A 185 7.73 14.73 -10.95
N ALA A 186 8.22 14.32 -12.12
CA ALA A 186 8.02 15.03 -13.38
C ALA A 186 6.54 15.00 -13.90
N ARG A 187 5.63 14.27 -13.25
CA ARG A 187 4.21 14.22 -13.64
C ARG A 187 3.43 15.53 -13.39
N LYS A 188 3.96 16.42 -12.58
CA LYS A 188 3.44 17.77 -12.31
C LYS A 188 4.43 18.83 -12.77
N VAL A 189 3.91 19.99 -13.18
CA VAL A 189 4.73 21.15 -13.59
C VAL A 189 5.58 21.66 -12.40
N ILE A 190 5.03 21.59 -11.18
CA ILE A 190 5.75 21.78 -9.93
C ILE A 190 5.76 20.40 -9.26
N GLY A 191 6.88 19.68 -9.39
CA GLY A 191 7.00 18.30 -8.92
C GLY A 191 7.00 18.24 -7.40
N GLU A 192 6.02 17.57 -6.82
CA GLU A 192 6.06 17.21 -5.40
C GLU A 192 7.05 16.08 -5.17
N ARG A 193 7.74 16.12 -4.04
CA ARG A 193 8.69 15.07 -3.64
C ARG A 193 7.96 13.76 -3.41
N ALA A 194 8.55 12.65 -3.89
CA ALA A 194 7.98 11.33 -3.70
C ALA A 194 8.35 10.78 -2.31
N LEU A 195 7.36 10.33 -1.55
CA LEU A 195 7.56 9.73 -0.22
C LEU A 195 8.56 8.56 -0.26
N GLY A 196 8.49 7.71 -1.28
CA GLY A 196 9.38 6.55 -1.44
C GLY A 196 10.81 6.90 -1.86
N LYS A 197 11.09 8.16 -2.23
CA LYS A 197 12.44 8.64 -2.57
C LYS A 197 13.01 9.53 -1.48
N ASP A 198 12.26 10.56 -1.10
CA ASP A 198 12.75 11.64 -0.25
C ASP A 198 12.35 11.45 1.23
N GLY A 199 11.36 10.58 1.51
CA GLY A 199 10.82 10.37 2.85
C GLY A 199 9.97 11.52 3.34
N LEU A 200 9.65 11.51 4.64
CA LEU A 200 8.94 12.59 5.31
C LEU A 200 9.88 13.75 5.61
N SER A 201 9.47 14.96 5.31
CA SER A 201 10.18 16.18 5.71
C SER A 201 10.04 16.42 7.22
N ARG A 202 10.78 17.41 7.73
CA ARG A 202 10.61 17.86 9.11
C ARG A 202 9.22 18.47 9.34
N GLU A 203 8.74 19.21 8.36
CA GLU A 203 7.42 19.85 8.37
C GLU A 203 6.31 18.80 8.38
N ASP A 204 6.44 17.72 7.57
CA ASP A 204 5.50 16.61 7.58
C ASP A 204 5.45 15.94 8.96
N ARG A 205 6.60 15.68 9.57
CA ARG A 205 6.66 15.06 10.90
C ARG A 205 6.02 15.95 11.97
N MET A 206 6.19 17.28 11.88
CA MET A 206 5.53 18.24 12.79
C MET A 206 4.01 18.26 12.54
N ALA A 207 3.56 18.27 11.29
CA ALA A 207 2.14 18.26 10.93
C ALA A 207 1.43 16.97 11.39
N LEU A 208 2.11 15.83 11.27
CA LEU A 208 1.58 14.52 11.71
C LEU A 208 1.54 14.36 13.23
N GLY A 209 2.35 15.10 13.98
CA GLY A 209 2.41 15.01 15.44
C GLY A 209 2.66 13.58 15.94
N SER A 210 1.82 13.08 16.82
CA SER A 210 1.94 11.72 17.37
C SER A 210 1.82 10.62 16.32
N LEU A 211 1.06 10.82 15.26
CA LEU A 211 0.92 9.86 14.16
C LEU A 211 2.24 9.67 13.41
N GLY A 212 3.06 10.72 13.29
CA GLY A 212 4.40 10.64 12.71
C GLY A 212 5.33 9.68 13.45
N GLY A 213 5.12 9.50 14.76
CA GLY A 213 5.85 8.52 15.58
C GLY A 213 5.59 7.05 15.25
N LYS A 214 4.51 6.76 14.50
CA LYS A 214 4.25 5.41 13.99
C LYS A 214 5.14 5.03 12.79
N ILE A 215 5.78 6.01 12.14
CA ILE A 215 6.54 5.81 10.90
C ILE A 215 8.05 5.69 11.21
N VAL A 216 8.60 4.53 10.90
CA VAL A 216 10.04 4.31 10.81
C VAL A 216 10.45 4.48 9.35
N ASP A 217 11.35 5.42 9.08
CA ASP A 217 11.82 5.78 7.73
C ASP A 217 13.26 5.31 7.57
N LEU A 218 13.49 4.38 6.65
CA LEU A 218 14.80 3.81 6.36
C LEU A 218 15.17 4.05 4.90
N ASN A 219 16.38 4.56 4.67
CA ASN A 219 16.95 4.74 3.33
C ASN A 219 17.71 3.48 2.90
N ALA A 220 17.18 2.73 1.95
CA ALA A 220 17.81 1.53 1.42
C ALA A 220 19.00 1.81 0.46
N ALA A 221 19.32 3.10 0.19
CA ALA A 221 20.48 3.50 -0.62
C ALA A 221 21.77 3.69 0.20
N GLU A 222 21.67 3.59 1.51
CA GLU A 222 22.77 3.61 2.50
C GLU A 222 23.08 2.20 2.96
#